data_200de8d697061489eb35dc8ef5a37280
#
_entry.id   200de8d697061489eb35dc8ef5a37280
#
_cell.length_a   1.000
_cell.length_b   1.000
_cell.length_c   1.000
_cell.angle_alpha   90.00
_cell.angle_beta   90.00
_cell.angle_gamma   90.00
#
_symmetry.space_group_name_H-M   'P 1'
#
loop_
_entity.id
_entity.type
_entity.pdbx_description
1 polymer ?
#
loop_
_entity_poly.entity_id
_entity_poly.type
_entity_poly.pdbx_seq_one_letter_code
_entity_poly.pdbx_strand_id
1 'polypeptide(L)'
;MEESEFRQQELFETEKYISDLLEEKTKRKSSSFNVIFLSSFFTSVIVLSFLFFFGVFEEEEVILPEPITITETVKEKELIMPRVDSTEVVSVAEIATKTIVQLQVGELNQDDEFISVGGGSGVVIDEEGLIITNHHVIEGTTEVRVIFEDGRMYEATIIGSDRLTDIGVVKIENENLSPINFGNSEAILVGDLAVAIGHPLTLGAAPTVTTGVISALDRRLDVGSESMNDAVTLFGLIQTDAPITRGSSGGALLNQKGELIGIT
;
A
#
# COMPACT_ATOMS: atom_id res chain seq x y z
N MET A 1 -16.09 -9.42 54.65
CA MET A 1 -15.12 -8.31 54.60
C MET A 1 -13.68 -8.84 54.71
N GLU A 2 -13.38 -9.74 55.62
CA GLU A 2 -12.00 -10.27 55.81
C GLU A 2 -11.43 -11.04 54.59
N GLU A 3 -12.24 -11.78 53.86
CA GLU A 3 -11.77 -12.62 52.73
C GLU A 3 -11.40 -11.80 51.45
N SER A 4 -11.98 -10.63 51.31
CA SER A 4 -11.66 -9.72 50.20
C SER A 4 -10.37 -8.93 50.46
N GLU A 5 -10.09 -8.59 51.68
CA GLU A 5 -8.84 -7.89 52.07
C GLU A 5 -7.64 -8.85 52.03
N PHE A 6 -7.81 -10.10 52.46
CA PHE A 6 -6.77 -11.10 52.33
C PHE A 6 -6.36 -11.37 50.88
N ARG A 7 -7.34 -11.48 49.97
CA ARG A 7 -7.07 -11.69 48.54
C ARG A 7 -6.40 -10.49 47.86
N GLN A 8 -6.73 -9.27 48.27
CA GLN A 8 -6.05 -8.09 47.78
C GLN A 8 -4.60 -7.99 48.26
N GLN A 9 -4.32 -8.40 49.50
CA GLN A 9 -2.98 -8.41 50.02
C GLN A 9 -2.08 -9.47 49.34
N GLU A 10 -2.62 -10.65 49.03
CA GLU A 10 -1.93 -11.68 48.28
C GLU A 10 -1.60 -11.28 46.84
N LEU A 11 -2.53 -10.56 46.19
CA LEU A 11 -2.30 -9.99 44.86
C LEU A 11 -1.21 -8.92 44.87
N PHE A 12 -1.21 -8.03 45.86
CA PHE A 12 -0.21 -6.99 45.97
C PHE A 12 1.20 -7.56 46.22
N GLU A 13 1.33 -8.59 47.07
CA GLU A 13 2.62 -9.24 47.31
C GLU A 13 3.12 -9.97 46.07
N THR A 14 2.21 -10.58 45.30
CA THR A 14 2.55 -11.29 44.05
C THR A 14 3.02 -10.29 42.98
N GLU A 15 2.34 -9.18 42.80
CA GLU A 15 2.75 -8.14 41.87
C GLU A 15 4.12 -7.52 42.21
N LYS A 16 4.36 -7.29 43.48
CA LYS A 16 5.64 -6.78 43.95
C LYS A 16 6.77 -7.79 43.69
N TYR A 17 6.54 -9.06 43.98
CA TYR A 17 7.52 -10.13 43.69
C TYR A 17 7.86 -10.23 42.20
N ILE A 18 6.86 -10.13 41.32
CA ILE A 18 7.05 -10.13 39.87
C ILE A 18 7.84 -8.91 39.42
N SER A 19 7.53 -7.73 39.97
CA SER A 19 8.25 -6.48 39.62
C SER A 19 9.73 -6.55 40.00
N ASP A 20 10.04 -7.09 41.18
CA ASP A 20 11.41 -7.24 41.69
C ASP A 20 12.21 -8.26 40.82
N LEU A 21 11.58 -9.37 40.39
CA LEU A 21 12.18 -10.33 39.46
C LEU A 21 12.47 -9.74 38.07
N LEU A 22 11.59 -8.89 37.57
CA LEU A 22 11.77 -8.22 36.28
C LEU A 22 12.89 -7.17 36.34
N GLU A 23 13.00 -6.46 37.46
CA GLU A 23 14.07 -5.49 37.67
C GLU A 23 15.45 -6.17 37.81
N GLU A 24 15.52 -7.31 38.50
CA GLU A 24 16.75 -8.09 38.60
C GLU A 24 17.20 -8.68 37.25
N LYS A 25 16.26 -9.20 36.44
CA LYS A 25 16.54 -9.69 35.07
C LYS A 25 17.02 -8.59 34.12
N THR A 26 16.46 -7.40 34.20
CA THR A 26 16.86 -6.25 33.37
C THR A 26 18.23 -5.74 33.74
N LYS A 27 18.56 -5.62 35.02
CA LYS A 27 19.90 -5.23 35.49
C LYS A 27 20.98 -6.23 35.06
N ARG A 28 20.68 -7.53 35.14
CA ARG A 28 21.65 -8.58 34.76
C ARG A 28 21.93 -8.60 33.27
N LYS A 29 20.92 -8.34 32.43
CA LYS A 29 21.06 -8.30 30.98
C LYS A 29 21.82 -7.07 30.49
N SER A 30 21.62 -5.92 31.12
CA SER A 30 22.31 -4.66 30.81
C SER A 30 23.81 -4.72 31.14
N SER A 31 24.17 -5.29 32.29
CA SER A 31 25.56 -5.42 32.72
C SER A 31 26.38 -6.34 31.77
N SER A 32 25.81 -7.49 31.37
CA SER A 32 26.50 -8.42 30.47
C SER A 32 26.68 -7.85 29.05
N PHE A 33 25.68 -7.10 28.55
CA PHE A 33 25.74 -6.48 27.24
C PHE A 33 26.83 -5.40 27.16
N ASN A 34 26.94 -4.55 28.18
CA ASN A 34 27.96 -3.49 28.23
C ASN A 34 29.39 -4.07 28.31
N VAL A 35 29.61 -5.15 29.05
CA VAL A 35 30.92 -5.79 29.15
C VAL A 35 31.34 -6.41 27.80
N ILE A 36 30.44 -7.09 27.11
CA ILE A 36 30.69 -7.70 25.79
C ILE A 36 30.97 -6.60 24.74
N PHE A 37 30.20 -5.54 24.74
CA PHE A 37 30.37 -4.42 23.81
C PHE A 37 31.71 -3.69 24.01
N LEU A 38 32.07 -3.40 25.26
CA LEU A 38 33.37 -2.77 25.57
C LEU A 38 34.56 -3.67 25.18
N SER A 39 34.48 -4.97 25.45
CA SER A 39 35.56 -5.90 25.10
C SER A 39 35.75 -6.02 23.59
N SER A 40 34.65 -6.08 22.82
CA SER A 40 34.70 -6.12 21.36
C SER A 40 35.26 -4.83 20.76
N PHE A 41 34.89 -3.66 21.30
CA PHE A 41 35.41 -2.38 20.85
C PHE A 41 36.91 -2.26 21.09
N PHE A 42 37.40 -2.62 22.27
CA PHE A 42 38.86 -2.57 22.60
C PHE A 42 39.65 -3.53 21.72
N THR A 43 39.17 -4.75 21.46
CA THR A 43 39.86 -5.69 20.57
C THR A 43 39.96 -5.18 19.15
N SER A 44 38.89 -4.56 18.62
CA SER A 44 38.88 -3.98 17.27
C SER A 44 39.88 -2.79 17.14
N VAL A 45 39.95 -1.93 18.16
CA VAL A 45 40.91 -0.81 18.18
C VAL A 45 42.37 -1.31 18.24
N ILE A 46 42.64 -2.36 19.05
CA ILE A 46 43.98 -2.95 19.12
C ILE A 46 44.40 -3.57 17.78
N VAL A 47 43.47 -4.32 17.12
CA VAL A 47 43.77 -4.93 15.80
C VAL A 47 44.00 -3.87 14.74
N LEU A 48 43.19 -2.80 14.69
CA LEU A 48 43.37 -1.69 13.76
C LEU A 48 44.69 -0.94 14.01
N SER A 49 45.08 -0.70 15.27
CA SER A 49 46.35 -0.08 15.63
C SER A 49 47.50 -0.96 15.25
N PHE A 50 47.39 -2.27 15.40
CA PHE A 50 48.46 -3.22 15.02
C PHE A 50 48.63 -3.25 13.50
N LEU A 51 47.52 -3.28 12.73
CA LEU A 51 47.57 -3.21 11.27
C LEU A 51 48.20 -1.91 10.76
N PHE A 52 47.90 -0.80 11.42
CA PHE A 52 48.49 0.51 11.10
C PHE A 52 50.00 0.58 11.42
N PHE A 53 50.39 0.02 12.58
CA PHE A 53 51.77 0.08 13.05
C PHE A 53 52.74 -0.87 12.30
N PHE A 54 52.21 -1.99 11.79
CA PHE A 54 52.99 -2.97 11.02
C PHE A 54 52.92 -2.77 9.51
N GLY A 55 52.40 -1.65 9.03
CA GLY A 55 52.48 -1.28 7.62
C GLY A 55 51.69 -2.21 6.67
N VAL A 56 50.62 -2.86 7.18
CA VAL A 56 49.78 -3.72 6.34
C VAL A 56 48.99 -2.90 5.30
N PHE A 57 48.95 -1.58 5.48
CA PHE A 57 48.51 -0.64 4.45
C PHE A 57 49.75 -0.08 3.73
N GLU A 58 50.40 -0.87 2.91
CA GLU A 58 51.25 -0.33 1.88
C GLU A 58 50.35 0.49 0.94
N GLU A 59 50.66 1.80 0.81
CA GLU A 59 50.08 2.61 -0.25
C GLU A 59 50.60 2.04 -1.57
N GLU A 60 49.84 1.22 -2.27
CA GLU A 60 50.07 1.00 -3.68
C GLU A 60 49.92 2.36 -4.36
N GLU A 61 51.08 2.91 -4.81
CA GLU A 61 51.07 4.03 -5.71
C GLU A 61 50.21 3.66 -6.91
N VAL A 62 49.01 4.19 -6.94
CA VAL A 62 48.11 4.08 -8.09
C VAL A 62 48.81 4.86 -9.21
N ILE A 63 49.58 4.16 -10.03
CA ILE A 63 50.07 4.69 -11.28
C ILE A 63 48.85 4.97 -12.14
N LEU A 64 48.39 6.22 -12.10
CA LEU A 64 47.36 6.66 -13.02
C LEU A 64 47.92 6.52 -14.45
N PRO A 65 47.29 5.71 -15.30
CA PRO A 65 47.72 5.65 -16.69
C PRO A 65 47.56 7.05 -17.30
N GLU A 66 48.55 7.48 -18.08
CA GLU A 66 48.49 8.74 -18.81
C GLU A 66 47.11 8.85 -19.56
N PRO A 67 46.51 10.05 -19.64
CA PRO A 67 45.24 10.22 -20.30
C PRO A 67 45.38 9.79 -21.77
N ILE A 68 44.79 8.64 -22.09
CA ILE A 68 44.64 8.18 -23.45
C ILE A 68 43.72 9.20 -24.14
N THR A 69 44.30 10.05 -24.98
CA THR A 69 43.53 10.92 -25.88
C THR A 69 42.88 10.02 -26.93
N ILE A 70 41.71 9.48 -26.59
CA ILE A 70 40.89 8.75 -27.55
C ILE A 70 40.22 9.79 -28.43
N THR A 71 40.90 10.12 -29.55
CA THR A 71 40.29 10.83 -30.68
C THR A 71 39.68 9.80 -31.62
N GLU A 72 38.83 8.95 -31.09
CA GLU A 72 37.91 8.17 -31.91
C GLU A 72 36.49 8.57 -31.51
N THR A 73 35.76 9.08 -32.48
CA THR A 73 34.30 9.28 -32.39
C THR A 73 33.67 7.99 -31.91
N VAL A 74 33.54 7.85 -30.58
CA VAL A 74 32.59 6.89 -30.02
C VAL A 74 31.23 7.33 -30.52
N LYS A 75 30.74 6.66 -31.58
CA LYS A 75 29.33 6.65 -31.85
C LYS A 75 28.67 6.16 -30.55
N GLU A 76 28.11 7.09 -29.83
CA GLU A 76 27.28 6.84 -28.65
C GLU A 76 26.24 5.80 -29.09
N LYS A 77 26.56 4.54 -28.80
CA LYS A 77 25.60 3.49 -28.95
C LYS A 77 24.60 3.77 -27.86
N GLU A 78 23.58 4.55 -28.22
CA GLU A 78 22.42 4.82 -27.42
C GLU A 78 21.99 3.46 -26.86
N LEU A 79 22.27 3.22 -25.56
CA LEU A 79 21.66 2.12 -24.86
C LEU A 79 20.17 2.42 -24.93
N ILE A 80 19.50 1.82 -25.92
CA ILE A 80 18.05 1.76 -25.95
C ILE A 80 17.68 0.86 -24.77
N MET A 81 17.71 1.45 -23.56
CA MET A 81 16.84 0.92 -22.52
C MET A 81 15.43 0.96 -23.12
N PRO A 82 14.66 -0.12 -23.06
CA PRO A 82 13.26 -0.04 -23.40
C PRO A 82 12.67 1.01 -22.44
N ARG A 83 12.56 2.25 -22.89
CA ARG A 83 11.73 3.26 -22.27
C ARG A 83 10.35 2.64 -22.36
N VAL A 84 9.82 2.18 -21.23
CA VAL A 84 8.35 2.19 -21.07
C VAL A 84 8.00 3.63 -21.43
N ASP A 85 7.28 3.81 -22.51
CA ASP A 85 7.04 5.14 -23.03
C ASP A 85 6.26 5.86 -21.95
N SER A 86 6.95 6.69 -21.15
CA SER A 86 6.35 7.42 -20.04
C SER A 86 5.15 8.28 -20.50
N THR A 87 5.08 8.52 -21.79
CA THR A 87 3.99 9.19 -22.47
C THR A 87 2.68 8.39 -22.39
N GLU A 88 2.72 7.05 -22.50
CA GLU A 88 1.52 6.22 -22.40
C GLU A 88 0.92 6.27 -21.00
N VAL A 89 1.73 6.05 -19.97
CA VAL A 89 1.27 6.08 -18.57
C VAL A 89 0.76 7.47 -18.18
N VAL A 90 1.44 8.52 -18.61
CA VAL A 90 1.02 9.89 -18.35
C VAL A 90 -0.34 10.16 -19.00
N SER A 91 -0.53 9.73 -20.26
CA SER A 91 -1.80 9.92 -20.97
C SER A 91 -2.95 9.14 -20.31
N VAL A 92 -2.68 7.89 -19.87
CA VAL A 92 -3.65 7.08 -19.12
C VAL A 92 -4.02 7.80 -17.82
N ALA A 93 -3.04 8.29 -17.06
CA ALA A 93 -3.27 8.99 -15.81
C ALA A 93 -4.11 10.27 -16.01
N GLU A 94 -3.79 11.12 -16.99
CA GLU A 94 -4.51 12.37 -17.27
C GLU A 94 -5.98 12.16 -17.61
N ILE A 95 -6.29 11.07 -18.28
CA ILE A 95 -7.68 10.71 -18.66
C ILE A 95 -8.39 10.09 -17.45
N ALA A 96 -7.77 9.10 -16.83
CA ALA A 96 -8.45 8.25 -15.88
C ALA A 96 -8.57 8.84 -14.47
N THR A 97 -7.64 9.69 -14.01
CA THR A 97 -7.73 10.29 -12.66
C THR A 97 -9.03 11.07 -12.44
N LYS A 98 -9.58 11.66 -13.49
CA LYS A 98 -10.86 12.42 -13.44
C LYS A 98 -12.08 11.51 -13.20
N THR A 99 -11.95 10.22 -13.46
CA THR A 99 -13.00 9.22 -13.29
C THR A 99 -12.86 8.45 -11.96
N ILE A 100 -11.75 8.66 -11.25
CA ILE A 100 -11.48 8.01 -9.98
C ILE A 100 -11.85 8.95 -8.83
N VAL A 101 -12.61 8.42 -7.90
CA VAL A 101 -13.09 9.17 -6.74
C VAL A 101 -12.63 8.52 -5.44
N GLN A 102 -12.56 9.33 -4.39
CA GLN A 102 -12.41 8.86 -3.04
C GLN A 102 -13.78 8.54 -2.46
N LEU A 103 -13.91 7.41 -1.80
CA LEU A 103 -15.07 7.06 -1.00
C LEU A 103 -14.74 7.20 0.48
N GLN A 104 -15.52 7.98 1.19
CA GLN A 104 -15.57 7.98 2.65
C GLN A 104 -16.83 7.27 3.08
N VAL A 105 -16.68 6.28 3.96
CA VAL A 105 -17.79 5.53 4.52
C VAL A 105 -17.91 5.82 6.01
N GLY A 106 -19.12 5.85 6.51
CA GLY A 106 -19.36 6.25 7.88
C GLY A 106 -20.77 6.04 8.37
N GLU A 107 -21.06 6.68 9.47
CA GLU A 107 -22.35 6.68 10.16
C GLU A 107 -22.68 8.11 10.59
N LEU A 108 -23.98 8.41 10.80
CA LEU A 108 -24.38 9.64 11.46
C LEU A 108 -24.37 9.43 12.98
N ASN A 109 -23.80 10.39 13.71
CA ASN A 109 -23.86 10.41 15.15
C ASN A 109 -25.25 10.89 15.64
N GLN A 110 -25.43 11.03 16.96
CA GLN A 110 -26.71 11.46 17.57
C GLN A 110 -27.10 12.93 17.21
N ASP A 111 -26.16 13.70 16.69
CA ASP A 111 -26.33 15.08 16.28
C ASP A 111 -26.43 15.23 14.75
N ASP A 112 -26.67 14.10 14.02
CA ASP A 112 -26.74 13.99 12.55
C ASP A 112 -25.40 14.41 11.86
N GLU A 113 -24.28 14.32 12.55
CA GLU A 113 -22.97 14.60 11.96
C GLU A 113 -22.34 13.31 11.42
N PHE A 114 -21.76 13.37 10.22
CA PHE A 114 -21.06 12.25 9.59
C PHE A 114 -19.76 11.94 10.31
N ILE A 115 -19.64 10.73 10.81
CA ILE A 115 -18.41 10.17 11.39
C ILE A 115 -17.83 9.15 10.41
N SER A 116 -16.68 9.48 9.83
CA SER A 116 -15.98 8.55 8.93
C SER A 116 -15.38 7.39 9.74
N VAL A 117 -15.69 6.17 9.32
CA VAL A 117 -15.14 4.92 9.89
C VAL A 117 -14.13 4.25 8.96
N GLY A 118 -14.06 4.69 7.71
CA GLY A 118 -13.16 4.12 6.72
C GLY A 118 -13.37 4.71 5.33
N GLY A 119 -12.91 3.98 4.33
CA GLY A 119 -13.12 4.32 2.93
C GLY A 119 -12.15 3.64 2.00
N GLY A 120 -12.28 4.01 0.74
CA GLY A 120 -11.51 3.47 -0.37
C GLY A 120 -11.60 4.37 -1.58
N SER A 121 -11.56 3.76 -2.74
CA SER A 121 -11.69 4.39 -4.05
C SER A 121 -12.97 3.94 -4.75
N GLY A 122 -13.36 4.66 -5.77
CA GLY A 122 -14.43 4.29 -6.69
C GLY A 122 -14.11 4.76 -8.09
N VAL A 123 -14.79 4.18 -9.07
CA VAL A 123 -14.65 4.49 -10.48
C VAL A 123 -15.99 4.91 -11.05
N VAL A 124 -16.08 6.09 -11.63
CA VAL A 124 -17.29 6.60 -12.32
C VAL A 124 -17.50 5.78 -13.59
N ILE A 125 -18.65 5.12 -13.73
CA ILE A 125 -18.94 4.21 -14.83
C ILE A 125 -20.05 4.69 -15.79
N ASP A 126 -20.79 5.73 -15.41
CA ASP A 126 -21.75 6.37 -16.30
C ASP A 126 -21.85 7.88 -16.08
N GLU A 127 -22.56 8.56 -16.97
CA GLU A 127 -22.79 10.01 -16.92
C GLU A 127 -23.81 10.42 -15.83
N GLU A 128 -24.62 9.46 -15.34
CA GLU A 128 -25.71 9.69 -14.37
C GLU A 128 -25.28 9.55 -12.92
N GLY A 129 -24.01 9.22 -12.66
CA GLY A 129 -23.43 9.16 -11.31
C GLY A 129 -23.31 7.76 -10.70
N LEU A 130 -23.34 6.69 -11.50
CA LEU A 130 -23.01 5.36 -11.00
C LEU A 130 -21.50 5.23 -10.83
N ILE A 131 -21.10 4.69 -9.67
CA ILE A 131 -19.72 4.51 -9.27
C ILE A 131 -19.56 3.07 -8.78
N ILE A 132 -18.62 2.35 -9.39
CA ILE A 132 -18.24 1.00 -8.95
C ILE A 132 -17.14 1.08 -7.90
N THR A 133 -17.18 0.19 -6.91
CA THR A 133 -16.19 0.04 -5.85
C THR A 133 -16.14 -1.41 -5.39
N ASN A 134 -15.43 -1.73 -4.30
CA ASN A 134 -15.52 -3.05 -3.69
C ASN A 134 -16.69 -3.14 -2.70
N HIS A 135 -17.24 -4.36 -2.56
CA HIS A 135 -18.21 -4.68 -1.51
C HIS A 135 -17.65 -4.37 -0.13
N HIS A 136 -16.42 -4.84 0.19
CA HIS A 136 -15.82 -4.66 1.51
C HIS A 136 -15.58 -3.18 1.88
N VAL A 137 -15.55 -2.26 0.91
CA VAL A 137 -15.42 -0.81 1.18
C VAL A 137 -16.71 -0.25 1.76
N ILE A 138 -17.87 -0.74 1.29
CA ILE A 138 -19.20 -0.22 1.67
C ILE A 138 -19.99 -1.15 2.59
N GLU A 139 -19.42 -2.33 2.92
CA GLU A 139 -20.08 -3.31 3.79
C GLU A 139 -20.36 -2.72 5.19
N GLY A 140 -21.60 -2.86 5.65
CA GLY A 140 -22.00 -2.46 6.99
C GLY A 140 -22.06 -0.95 7.24
N THR A 141 -21.88 -0.11 6.20
CA THR A 141 -22.00 1.35 6.34
C THR A 141 -23.41 1.83 6.03
N THR A 142 -23.82 2.94 6.64
CA THR A 142 -25.10 3.59 6.36
C THR A 142 -24.94 4.82 5.48
N GLU A 143 -23.78 5.45 5.54
CA GLU A 143 -23.49 6.71 4.87
C GLU A 143 -22.24 6.57 3.99
N VAL A 144 -22.34 7.05 2.75
CA VAL A 144 -21.22 7.10 1.80
C VAL A 144 -21.11 8.51 1.24
N ARG A 145 -19.88 9.04 1.25
CA ARG A 145 -19.52 10.30 0.60
C ARG A 145 -18.51 10.06 -0.49
N VAL A 146 -18.77 10.66 -1.64
CA VAL A 146 -17.91 10.62 -2.83
C VAL A 146 -17.19 11.95 -2.94
N ILE A 147 -15.87 11.92 -3.03
CA ILE A 147 -15.04 13.11 -3.15
C ILE A 147 -14.23 13.02 -4.43
N PHE A 148 -14.37 14.00 -5.29
CA PHE A 148 -13.61 14.16 -6.54
C PHE A 148 -12.27 14.81 -6.29
N GLU A 149 -11.33 14.67 -7.24
CA GLU A 149 -10.00 15.29 -7.19
C GLU A 149 -10.06 16.82 -7.03
N ASP A 150 -11.08 17.47 -7.59
CA ASP A 150 -11.30 18.92 -7.50
C ASP A 150 -11.92 19.37 -6.16
N GLY A 151 -12.15 18.43 -5.22
CA GLY A 151 -12.71 18.68 -3.90
C GLY A 151 -14.23 18.75 -3.85
N ARG A 152 -14.95 18.55 -4.96
CA ARG A 152 -16.42 18.41 -4.93
C ARG A 152 -16.77 17.14 -4.14
N MET A 153 -17.76 17.27 -3.28
CA MET A 153 -18.25 16.19 -2.42
C MET A 153 -19.76 15.99 -2.64
N TYR A 154 -20.15 14.72 -2.72
CA TYR A 154 -21.54 14.31 -2.88
C TYR A 154 -21.86 13.20 -1.88
N GLU A 155 -23.08 13.21 -1.35
CA GLU A 155 -23.66 12.05 -0.67
C GLU A 155 -24.05 11.02 -1.72
N ALA A 156 -23.80 9.74 -1.42
CA ALA A 156 -24.08 8.64 -2.33
C ALA A 156 -25.02 7.63 -1.71
N THR A 157 -25.91 7.11 -2.54
CA THR A 157 -26.80 6.01 -2.18
C THR A 157 -26.15 4.68 -2.59
N ILE A 158 -26.14 3.69 -1.69
CA ILE A 158 -25.72 2.33 -2.01
C ILE A 158 -26.82 1.68 -2.87
N ILE A 159 -26.48 1.35 -4.12
CA ILE A 159 -27.39 0.68 -5.06
C ILE A 159 -27.42 -0.82 -4.79
N GLY A 160 -26.25 -1.41 -4.50
CA GLY A 160 -26.12 -2.81 -4.16
C GLY A 160 -24.66 -3.24 -4.09
N SER A 161 -24.45 -4.44 -3.58
CA SER A 161 -23.12 -5.05 -3.56
C SER A 161 -23.20 -6.56 -3.54
N ASP A 162 -22.16 -7.22 -4.01
CA ASP A 162 -22.03 -8.67 -4.01
C ASP A 162 -20.73 -9.11 -3.36
N ARG A 163 -20.85 -9.85 -2.26
CA ARG A 163 -19.72 -10.36 -1.49
C ARG A 163 -18.90 -11.42 -2.26
N LEU A 164 -19.55 -12.16 -3.18
CA LEU A 164 -18.88 -13.24 -3.92
C LEU A 164 -17.92 -12.71 -4.99
N THR A 165 -18.21 -11.55 -5.54
CA THR A 165 -17.35 -10.86 -6.53
C THR A 165 -16.55 -9.73 -5.90
N ASP A 166 -16.87 -9.37 -4.65
CA ASP A 166 -16.35 -8.18 -3.96
C ASP A 166 -16.62 -6.88 -4.72
N ILE A 167 -17.75 -6.79 -5.44
CA ILE A 167 -18.16 -5.59 -6.17
C ILE A 167 -19.31 -4.89 -5.43
N GLY A 168 -19.21 -3.58 -5.37
CA GLY A 168 -20.25 -2.67 -4.88
C GLY A 168 -20.53 -1.56 -5.87
N VAL A 169 -21.74 -1.01 -5.85
CA VAL A 169 -22.15 0.12 -6.67
C VAL A 169 -22.84 1.14 -5.79
N VAL A 170 -22.40 2.38 -5.92
CA VAL A 170 -23.03 3.54 -5.29
C VAL A 170 -23.45 4.54 -6.36
N LYS A 171 -24.42 5.41 -6.04
CA LYS A 171 -24.91 6.44 -6.95
C LYS A 171 -24.88 7.80 -6.26
N ILE A 172 -24.42 8.81 -6.98
CA ILE A 172 -24.54 10.22 -6.63
C ILE A 172 -25.55 10.91 -7.54
N GLU A 173 -26.20 11.94 -7.02
CA GLU A 173 -27.06 12.82 -7.82
C GLU A 173 -26.18 13.88 -8.50
N ASN A 174 -25.68 13.53 -9.66
CA ASN A 174 -24.89 14.45 -10.50
C ASN A 174 -25.07 14.06 -11.97
N GLU A 175 -25.06 15.03 -12.84
CA GLU A 175 -25.17 14.86 -14.29
C GLU A 175 -23.89 15.36 -14.96
N ASN A 176 -23.63 14.87 -16.17
CA ASN A 176 -22.49 15.27 -17.02
C ASN A 176 -21.12 14.87 -16.43
N LEU A 177 -21.04 13.72 -15.78
CA LEU A 177 -19.78 13.10 -15.42
C LEU A 177 -19.10 12.51 -16.67
N SER A 178 -17.79 12.39 -16.60
CA SER A 178 -17.02 11.67 -17.63
C SER A 178 -16.77 10.25 -17.13
N PRO A 179 -17.44 9.23 -17.66
CA PRO A 179 -17.23 7.86 -17.22
C PRO A 179 -15.94 7.28 -17.77
N ILE A 180 -15.42 6.24 -17.12
CA ILE A 180 -14.31 5.45 -17.61
C ILE A 180 -14.76 4.60 -18.82
N ASN A 181 -13.88 4.40 -19.78
CA ASN A 181 -14.12 3.42 -20.84
C ASN A 181 -13.83 2.00 -20.33
N PHE A 182 -14.72 1.06 -20.63
CA PHE A 182 -14.50 -0.36 -20.33
C PHE A 182 -13.60 -1.00 -21.38
N GLY A 183 -12.60 -1.75 -20.93
CA GLY A 183 -11.78 -2.61 -21.75
C GLY A 183 -12.34 -4.04 -21.80
N ASN A 184 -11.68 -4.88 -22.57
CA ASN A 184 -11.98 -6.31 -22.62
C ASN A 184 -10.97 -7.09 -21.76
N SER A 185 -11.37 -7.47 -20.54
CA SER A 185 -10.53 -8.24 -19.62
C SER A 185 -10.24 -9.67 -20.08
N GLU A 186 -11.04 -10.23 -21.01
CA GLU A 186 -10.77 -11.56 -21.60
C GLU A 186 -9.65 -11.52 -22.67
N ALA A 187 -9.34 -10.33 -23.19
CA ALA A 187 -8.33 -10.15 -24.23
C ALA A 187 -6.94 -9.75 -23.71
N ILE A 188 -6.79 -9.53 -22.40
CA ILE A 188 -5.50 -9.17 -21.81
C ILE A 188 -4.56 -10.35 -21.74
N LEU A 189 -3.26 -10.08 -21.84
CA LEU A 189 -2.21 -11.09 -21.80
C LEU A 189 -1.27 -10.85 -20.62
N VAL A 190 -0.66 -11.92 -20.13
CA VAL A 190 0.44 -11.82 -19.16
C VAL A 190 1.60 -11.07 -19.80
N GLY A 191 2.07 -10.03 -19.12
CA GLY A 191 3.08 -9.10 -19.62
C GLY A 191 2.53 -7.78 -20.16
N ASP A 192 1.21 -7.66 -20.37
CA ASP A 192 0.58 -6.39 -20.76
C ASP A 192 0.78 -5.32 -19.65
N LEU A 193 0.87 -4.05 -20.06
CA LEU A 193 0.95 -2.94 -19.13
C LEU A 193 -0.30 -2.89 -18.25
N ALA A 194 -0.08 -2.79 -16.96
CA ALA A 194 -1.10 -2.58 -15.94
C ALA A 194 -0.89 -1.23 -15.26
N VAL A 195 -1.90 -0.37 -15.30
CA VAL A 195 -1.91 0.92 -14.58
C VAL A 195 -2.99 0.85 -13.52
N ALA A 196 -2.59 0.90 -12.24
CA ALA A 196 -3.53 0.93 -11.13
C ALA A 196 -3.69 2.37 -10.62
N ILE A 197 -4.93 2.82 -10.48
CA ILE A 197 -5.26 4.17 -9.99
C ILE A 197 -6.27 4.04 -8.86
N GLY A 198 -5.90 4.60 -7.71
CA GLY A 198 -6.78 4.72 -6.55
C GLY A 198 -6.72 6.13 -5.96
N HIS A 199 -7.67 6.44 -5.09
CA HIS A 199 -7.75 7.72 -4.40
C HIS A 199 -7.77 7.50 -2.88
N PRO A 200 -6.61 7.14 -2.27
CA PRO A 200 -6.54 6.74 -0.87
C PRO A 200 -6.77 7.92 0.08
N LEU A 201 -7.55 7.69 1.13
CA LEU A 201 -7.90 8.69 2.17
C LEU A 201 -6.70 9.36 2.84
N THR A 202 -5.58 8.66 2.95
CA THR A 202 -4.45 9.06 3.80
C THR A 202 -3.40 9.90 3.10
N LEU A 203 -3.44 10.01 1.76
CA LEU A 203 -2.40 10.65 0.95
C LEU A 203 -2.80 12.02 0.38
N GLY A 204 -3.91 12.60 0.85
CA GLY A 204 -4.41 13.90 0.39
C GLY A 204 -5.47 13.78 -0.71
N ALA A 205 -5.76 14.88 -1.39
CA ALA A 205 -6.88 14.99 -2.33
C ALA A 205 -6.58 14.49 -3.76
N ALA A 206 -5.39 13.95 -4.03
CA ALA A 206 -5.01 13.52 -5.38
C ALA A 206 -5.00 12.00 -5.52
N PRO A 207 -5.49 11.44 -6.65
CA PRO A 207 -5.34 10.03 -6.97
C PRO A 207 -3.87 9.60 -7.04
N THR A 208 -3.61 8.36 -6.66
CA THR A 208 -2.29 7.74 -6.76
C THR A 208 -2.25 6.79 -7.95
N VAL A 209 -1.24 6.95 -8.80
CA VAL A 209 -1.01 6.12 -9.98
C VAL A 209 0.19 5.22 -9.74
N THR A 210 0.02 3.93 -9.95
CA THR A 210 1.10 2.94 -9.93
C THR A 210 1.07 2.11 -11.20
N THR A 211 2.22 1.56 -11.61
CA THR A 211 2.34 0.78 -12.83
C THR A 211 3.09 -0.52 -12.61
N GLY A 212 2.76 -1.48 -13.40
CA GLY A 212 3.38 -2.78 -13.46
C GLY A 212 2.93 -3.52 -14.71
N VAL A 213 2.88 -4.83 -14.64
CA VAL A 213 2.38 -5.70 -15.70
C VAL A 213 1.31 -6.66 -15.19
N ILE A 214 0.53 -7.20 -16.07
CA ILE A 214 -0.31 -8.35 -15.77
C ILE A 214 0.60 -9.54 -15.51
N SER A 215 0.67 -9.99 -14.27
CA SER A 215 1.58 -11.08 -13.85
C SER A 215 0.95 -12.46 -14.04
N ALA A 216 -0.37 -12.57 -13.87
CA ALA A 216 -1.13 -13.80 -14.11
C ALA A 216 -2.63 -13.49 -14.25
N LEU A 217 -3.36 -14.45 -14.81
CA LEU A 217 -4.80 -14.43 -15.02
C LEU A 217 -5.45 -15.61 -14.30
N ASP A 218 -6.77 -15.56 -14.15
CA ASP A 218 -7.60 -16.64 -13.58
C ASP A 218 -7.13 -17.08 -12.18
N ARG A 219 -6.65 -16.13 -11.38
CA ARG A 219 -6.25 -16.44 -10.00
C ARG A 219 -7.45 -16.64 -9.12
N ARG A 220 -7.24 -17.50 -8.13
CA ARG A 220 -8.16 -17.76 -7.04
C ARG A 220 -7.55 -17.25 -5.74
N LEU A 221 -8.36 -16.60 -4.92
CA LEU A 221 -7.96 -16.12 -3.60
C LEU A 221 -9.04 -16.47 -2.57
N ASP A 222 -8.64 -17.14 -1.50
CA ASP A 222 -9.50 -17.39 -0.36
C ASP A 222 -9.34 -16.20 0.62
N VAL A 223 -10.42 -15.44 0.82
CA VAL A 223 -10.48 -14.29 1.72
C VAL A 223 -11.44 -14.57 2.87
N GLY A 224 -11.13 -14.09 4.06
CA GLY A 224 -11.97 -14.26 5.25
C GLY A 224 -11.18 -14.62 6.49
N SER A 225 -11.87 -14.62 7.63
CA SER A 225 -11.34 -14.97 8.95
C SER A 225 -11.03 -16.46 9.03
N GLU A 226 -10.08 -16.86 9.90
CA GLU A 226 -9.76 -18.27 10.25
C GLU A 226 -10.96 -19.10 10.75
N SER A 227 -12.11 -18.46 10.96
CA SER A 227 -13.37 -19.14 11.22
C SER A 227 -13.96 -19.63 9.90
N MET A 228 -14.04 -20.96 9.72
CA MET A 228 -14.49 -21.64 8.48
C MET A 228 -15.87 -21.19 7.94
N ASN A 229 -16.64 -20.38 8.66
CA ASN A 229 -18.00 -19.99 8.29
C ASN A 229 -18.06 -18.69 7.48
N ASP A 230 -16.99 -17.91 7.39
CA ASP A 230 -16.97 -16.60 6.72
C ASP A 230 -15.97 -16.52 5.55
N ALA A 231 -15.33 -17.61 5.19
CA ALA A 231 -14.40 -17.63 4.07
C ALA A 231 -15.16 -17.53 2.74
N VAL A 232 -14.74 -16.58 1.90
CA VAL A 232 -15.19 -16.41 0.51
C VAL A 232 -14.03 -16.70 -0.41
N THR A 233 -14.30 -17.44 -1.48
CA THR A 233 -13.31 -17.65 -2.54
C THR A 233 -13.65 -16.73 -3.71
N LEU A 234 -12.74 -15.84 -4.01
CA LEU A 234 -12.78 -15.02 -5.23
C LEU A 234 -12.13 -15.78 -6.38
N PHE A 235 -12.73 -15.71 -7.56
CA PHE A 235 -12.28 -16.39 -8.77
C PHE A 235 -12.06 -15.38 -9.92
N GLY A 236 -11.32 -15.81 -10.95
CA GLY A 236 -11.11 -15.02 -12.15
C GLY A 236 -10.29 -13.75 -11.90
N LEU A 237 -9.45 -13.74 -10.84
CA LEU A 237 -8.70 -12.55 -10.47
C LEU A 237 -7.51 -12.32 -11.41
N ILE A 238 -7.26 -11.05 -11.69
CA ILE A 238 -6.09 -10.55 -12.40
C ILE A 238 -4.99 -10.28 -11.37
N GLN A 239 -3.82 -10.89 -11.55
CA GLN A 239 -2.65 -10.59 -10.72
C GLN A 239 -1.76 -9.57 -11.44
N THR A 240 -1.33 -8.53 -10.73
CA THR A 240 -0.36 -7.54 -11.19
C THR A 240 0.74 -7.34 -10.16
N ASP A 241 1.91 -6.87 -10.59
CA ASP A 241 3.00 -6.39 -9.73
C ASP A 241 2.98 -4.86 -9.55
N ALA A 242 1.99 -4.17 -10.15
CA ALA A 242 1.71 -2.78 -9.83
C ALA A 242 1.43 -2.65 -8.33
N PRO A 243 2.12 -1.77 -7.60
CA PRO A 243 1.89 -1.59 -6.16
C PRO A 243 0.45 -1.18 -5.84
N ILE A 244 -0.26 -2.03 -5.11
CA ILE A 244 -1.60 -1.73 -4.57
C ILE A 244 -1.45 -1.43 -3.08
N THR A 245 -1.88 -0.26 -2.65
CA THR A 245 -1.75 0.21 -1.27
C THR A 245 -3.11 0.33 -0.59
N ARG A 246 -3.12 0.48 0.74
CA ARG A 246 -4.36 0.71 1.49
C ARG A 246 -5.08 1.97 1.00
N GLY A 247 -6.38 1.86 0.75
CA GLY A 247 -7.21 2.92 0.20
C GLY A 247 -7.33 2.89 -1.32
N SER A 248 -6.51 2.08 -2.04
CA SER A 248 -6.73 1.82 -3.46
C SER A 248 -7.92 0.89 -3.72
N SER A 249 -8.38 0.13 -2.71
CA SER A 249 -9.55 -0.74 -2.84
C SER A 249 -10.73 -0.01 -3.47
N GLY A 250 -11.30 -0.58 -4.53
CA GLY A 250 -12.35 0.02 -5.36
C GLY A 250 -11.86 0.94 -6.46
N GLY A 251 -10.55 1.12 -6.60
CA GLY A 251 -9.92 1.86 -7.69
C GLY A 251 -9.86 1.07 -9.00
N ALA A 252 -9.32 1.69 -10.05
CA ALA A 252 -9.24 1.11 -11.38
C ALA A 252 -7.93 0.36 -11.62
N LEU A 253 -8.02 -0.80 -12.25
CA LEU A 253 -6.94 -1.42 -13.00
C LEU A 253 -7.19 -1.18 -14.49
N LEU A 254 -6.25 -0.54 -15.18
CA LEU A 254 -6.37 -0.08 -16.56
C LEU A 254 -5.34 -0.74 -17.45
N ASN A 255 -5.69 -0.91 -18.71
CA ASN A 255 -4.76 -1.29 -19.78
C ASN A 255 -3.98 -0.05 -20.30
N GLN A 256 -3.08 -0.28 -21.26
CA GLN A 256 -2.27 0.77 -21.91
C GLN A 256 -3.09 1.85 -22.63
N LYS A 257 -4.39 1.61 -22.92
CA LYS A 257 -5.28 2.59 -23.55
C LYS A 257 -6.08 3.41 -22.51
N GLY A 258 -5.92 3.15 -21.22
CA GLY A 258 -6.74 3.75 -20.16
C GLY A 258 -8.14 3.14 -20.05
N GLU A 259 -8.37 1.95 -20.60
CA GLU A 259 -9.63 1.24 -20.48
C GLU A 259 -9.64 0.38 -19.21
N LEU A 260 -10.77 0.37 -18.49
CA LEU A 260 -10.97 -0.38 -17.25
C LEU A 260 -11.01 -1.90 -17.54
N ILE A 261 -10.08 -2.64 -16.95
CA ILE A 261 -9.98 -4.12 -17.08
C ILE A 261 -10.19 -4.84 -15.75
N GLY A 262 -10.24 -4.12 -14.63
CA GLY A 262 -10.49 -4.68 -13.30
C GLY A 262 -10.65 -3.61 -12.24
N ILE A 263 -11.08 -4.04 -11.06
CA ILE A 263 -11.18 -3.23 -9.84
C ILE A 263 -10.12 -3.72 -8.85
N THR A 264 -9.41 -2.78 -8.20
CA THR A 264 -8.30 -3.07 -7.28
C THR A 264 -8.75 -3.37 -5.88
#